data_d5b536fdfd698689bec0de66697736e5
#
_entry.id   d5b536fdfd698689bec0de66697736e5
#
_cell.length_a   1.000
_cell.length_b   1.000
_cell.length_c   1.000
_cell.angle_alpha   90.00
_cell.angle_beta   90.00
_cell.angle_gamma   90.00
#
_symmetry.space_group_name_H-M   'P 1'
#
loop_
_entity.id
_entity.type
_entity.pdbx_description
1 polymer ?
#
loop_
_entity_poly.entity_id
_entity_poly.type
_entity_poly.pdbx_seq_one_letter_code
_entity_poly.pdbx_strand_id
1 'polypeptide(L)'
;MSDSKETKALHFVQKMLEQSSEDKGLRATLRLAANPNTESRAWPVLIRWGVDVSGPEKDAYCLVMALAARYTGKTDGTLSLGEALRECFANDNESSGASSRLRRLFTCDSVQEAKLVLRPMLSLIQSRIPDRLCLSELLEDLIKFNREWSR
;
A
#
# COMPACT_ATOMS: atom_id res chain seq x y z
N MET A 1 6.98 22.42 4.20
CA MET A 1 7.68 21.68 3.17
C MET A 1 7.22 20.26 3.10
N SER A 2 6.69 19.89 1.95
CA SER A 2 6.19 18.54 1.69
C SER A 2 7.31 17.49 1.65
N ASP A 3 8.55 17.95 1.47
CA ASP A 3 9.71 17.10 1.22
C ASP A 3 10.06 16.16 2.37
N SER A 4 9.84 16.56 3.63
CA SER A 4 10.19 15.72 4.77
C SER A 4 9.27 14.50 4.90
N LYS A 5 7.99 14.63 4.54
CA LYS A 5 7.04 13.51 4.59
C LYS A 5 7.24 12.56 3.42
N GLU A 6 7.49 13.10 2.23
CA GLU A 6 7.81 12.30 1.06
C GLU A 6 9.08 11.51 1.30
N THR A 7 10.09 12.13 1.90
CA THR A 7 11.35 11.47 2.24
C THR A 7 11.11 10.32 3.22
N LYS A 8 10.23 10.52 4.21
CA LYS A 8 9.95 9.49 5.22
C LYS A 8 9.27 8.27 4.61
N ALA A 9 8.26 8.49 3.77
CA ALA A 9 7.56 7.38 3.10
C ALA A 9 8.50 6.65 2.15
N LEU A 10 9.28 7.40 1.38
CA LEU A 10 10.25 6.83 0.45
C LEU A 10 11.29 5.97 1.17
N HIS A 11 11.85 6.49 2.26
CA HIS A 11 12.84 5.75 3.06
C HIS A 11 12.25 4.48 3.65
N PHE A 12 11.04 4.56 4.16
CA PHE A 12 10.34 3.40 4.72
C PHE A 12 10.18 2.30 3.66
N VAL A 13 9.67 2.66 2.50
CA VAL A 13 9.42 1.71 1.41
C VAL A 13 10.74 1.12 0.89
N GLN A 14 11.74 1.95 0.66
CA GLN A 14 13.04 1.47 0.17
C GLN A 14 13.67 0.48 1.14
N LYS A 15 13.69 0.82 2.43
CA LYS A 15 14.25 -0.04 3.46
C LYS A 15 13.50 -1.38 3.53
N MET A 16 12.18 -1.31 3.47
CA MET A 16 11.34 -2.50 3.51
C MET A 16 11.61 -3.42 2.32
N LEU A 17 11.64 -2.89 1.11
CA LEU A 17 11.88 -3.66 -0.10
C LEU A 17 13.29 -4.27 -0.10
N GLU A 18 14.31 -3.48 0.27
CA GLU A 18 15.69 -3.97 0.34
C GLU A 18 15.83 -5.12 1.33
N GLN A 19 15.33 -4.94 2.54
CA GLN A 19 15.47 -5.94 3.60
C GLN A 19 14.66 -7.19 3.32
N SER A 20 13.42 -7.04 2.86
CA SER A 20 12.56 -8.19 2.61
C SER A 20 13.00 -9.01 1.40
N SER A 21 13.67 -8.40 0.43
CA SER A 21 14.16 -9.12 -0.73
C SER A 21 15.27 -10.11 -0.36
N GLU A 22 15.98 -9.85 0.72
CA GLU A 22 17.12 -10.67 1.19
C GLU A 22 16.78 -11.54 2.40
N ASP A 23 15.64 -11.29 3.03
CA ASP A 23 15.24 -11.96 4.28
C ASP A 23 13.85 -12.57 4.13
N LYS A 24 13.82 -13.88 3.95
CA LYS A 24 12.56 -14.62 3.78
C LYS A 24 11.69 -14.57 5.04
N GLY A 25 12.32 -14.55 6.22
CA GLY A 25 11.60 -14.45 7.49
C GLY A 25 10.89 -13.11 7.61
N LEU A 26 11.57 -12.03 7.24
CA LEU A 26 10.96 -10.70 7.22
C LEU A 26 9.80 -10.66 6.22
N ARG A 27 9.99 -11.19 5.03
CA ARG A 27 8.96 -11.22 4.01
C ARG A 27 7.72 -11.98 4.49
N ALA A 28 7.92 -13.10 5.18
CA ALA A 28 6.82 -13.87 5.76
C ALA A 28 6.08 -13.05 6.81
N THR A 29 6.81 -12.29 7.64
CA THR A 29 6.20 -11.41 8.64
C THR A 29 5.38 -10.31 7.97
N LEU A 30 5.88 -9.70 6.89
CA LEU A 30 5.15 -8.66 6.17
C LEU A 30 3.83 -9.19 5.59
N ARG A 31 3.81 -10.44 5.15
CA ARG A 31 2.59 -11.08 4.63
C ARG A 31 1.48 -11.16 5.66
N LEU A 32 1.83 -11.24 6.94
CA LEU A 32 0.86 -11.32 8.03
C LEU A 32 0.00 -10.07 8.11
N ALA A 33 0.51 -8.94 7.59
CA ALA A 33 -0.24 -7.68 7.55
C ALA A 33 -1.40 -7.71 6.56
N ALA A 34 -1.46 -8.69 5.66
CA ALA A 34 -2.52 -8.80 4.66
C ALA A 34 -3.85 -9.28 5.25
N ASN A 35 -3.80 -9.95 6.40
CA ASN A 35 -4.98 -10.54 7.01
C ASN A 35 -5.27 -9.89 8.36
N PRO A 36 -6.49 -9.38 8.60
CA PRO A 36 -6.83 -8.75 9.88
C PRO A 36 -6.57 -9.63 11.09
N ASN A 37 -6.69 -10.95 10.96
CA ASN A 37 -6.48 -11.89 12.07
C ASN A 37 -5.01 -12.07 12.44
N THR A 38 -4.08 -11.75 11.53
CA THR A 38 -2.64 -11.91 11.76
C THR A 38 -1.86 -10.60 11.70
N GLU A 39 -2.53 -9.52 11.36
CA GLU A 39 -1.91 -8.21 11.18
C GLU A 39 -1.04 -7.79 12.36
N SER A 40 -1.51 -8.02 13.59
CA SER A 40 -0.79 -7.63 14.80
C SER A 40 0.58 -8.28 14.92
N ARG A 41 0.79 -9.42 14.27
CA ARG A 41 2.09 -10.10 14.28
C ARG A 41 3.14 -9.35 13.47
N ALA A 42 2.71 -8.47 12.56
CA ALA A 42 3.62 -7.62 11.78
C ALA A 42 3.95 -6.31 12.49
N TRP A 43 3.19 -5.92 13.54
CA TRP A 43 3.39 -4.65 14.23
C TRP A 43 4.80 -4.47 14.82
N PRO A 44 5.47 -5.51 15.37
CA PRO A 44 6.83 -5.32 15.88
C PRO A 44 7.81 -4.78 14.83
N VAL A 45 7.63 -5.14 13.57
CA VAL A 45 8.45 -4.61 12.48
C VAL A 45 8.20 -3.12 12.30
N LEU A 46 6.92 -2.70 12.32
CA LEU A 46 6.56 -1.28 12.23
C LEU A 46 7.15 -0.48 13.37
N ILE A 47 7.04 -1.00 14.60
CA ILE A 47 7.58 -0.35 15.79
C ILE A 47 9.09 -0.18 15.65
N ARG A 48 9.78 -1.21 15.19
CA ARG A 48 11.23 -1.17 14.98
C ARG A 48 11.62 -0.08 13.98
N TRP A 49 10.77 0.15 12.98
CA TRP A 49 11.01 1.16 11.96
C TRP A 49 10.42 2.54 12.31
N GLY A 50 9.99 2.72 13.56
CA GLY A 50 9.56 4.01 14.07
C GLY A 50 8.11 4.40 13.77
N VAL A 51 7.27 3.43 13.43
CA VAL A 51 5.86 3.67 13.15
C VAL A 51 5.02 3.46 14.41
N ASP A 52 4.14 4.42 14.71
CA ASP A 52 3.22 4.32 15.84
C ASP A 52 2.01 3.46 15.47
N VAL A 53 1.96 2.25 16.02
CA VAL A 53 0.86 1.31 15.72
C VAL A 53 -0.42 1.62 16.49
N SER A 54 -0.38 2.56 17.41
CA SER A 54 -1.59 3.02 18.11
C SER A 54 -2.26 4.17 17.38
N GLY A 55 -1.56 4.77 16.41
CA GLY A 55 -2.08 5.92 15.66
C GLY A 55 -2.93 5.53 14.46
N PRO A 56 -3.56 6.53 13.82
CA PRO A 56 -4.46 6.29 12.68
C PRO A 56 -3.72 5.86 11.41
N GLU A 57 -2.41 6.06 11.35
CA GLU A 57 -1.62 5.75 10.16
C GLU A 57 -1.26 4.27 10.04
N LYS A 58 -1.48 3.49 11.11
CA LYS A 58 -1.15 2.06 11.13
C LYS A 58 -1.72 1.30 9.92
N ASP A 59 -2.97 1.57 9.58
CA ASP A 59 -3.64 0.86 8.49
C ASP A 59 -2.98 1.12 7.14
N ALA A 60 -2.53 2.36 6.91
CA ALA A 60 -1.82 2.69 5.69
C ALA A 60 -0.52 1.90 5.56
N TYR A 61 0.25 1.86 6.64
CA TYR A 61 1.51 1.10 6.66
C TYR A 61 1.28 -0.40 6.46
N CYS A 62 0.25 -0.94 7.09
CA CYS A 62 -0.05 -2.38 6.97
C CYS A 62 -0.46 -2.75 5.54
N LEU A 63 -1.24 -1.93 4.86
CA LEU A 63 -1.61 -2.16 3.47
C LEU A 63 -0.38 -2.19 2.56
N VAL A 64 0.51 -1.22 2.75
CA VAL A 64 1.74 -1.12 1.95
C VAL A 64 2.68 -2.29 2.24
N MET A 65 2.83 -2.68 3.52
CA MET A 65 3.65 -3.83 3.91
C MET A 65 3.17 -5.12 3.24
N ALA A 66 1.86 -5.36 3.28
CA ALA A 66 1.28 -6.56 2.69
C ALA A 66 1.56 -6.63 1.20
N LEU A 67 1.46 -5.51 0.52
CA LEU A 67 1.71 -5.44 -0.92
C LEU A 67 3.21 -5.59 -1.22
N ALA A 68 4.06 -4.94 -0.44
CA ALA A 68 5.52 -5.03 -0.60
C ALA A 68 6.03 -6.47 -0.47
N ALA A 69 5.41 -7.26 0.40
CA ALA A 69 5.77 -8.66 0.58
C ALA A 69 5.61 -9.48 -0.71
N ARG A 70 4.80 -8.99 -1.64
CA ARG A 70 4.56 -9.64 -2.93
C ARG A 70 5.45 -9.11 -4.04
N TYR A 71 6.21 -8.04 -3.79
CA TYR A 71 7.14 -7.49 -4.77
C TYR A 71 8.31 -8.46 -4.95
N THR A 72 8.76 -8.62 -6.18
CA THR A 72 9.85 -9.55 -6.52
C THR A 72 11.21 -8.89 -6.48
N GLY A 73 11.26 -7.56 -6.64
CA GLY A 73 12.51 -6.80 -6.69
C GLY A 73 12.74 -5.96 -5.45
N LYS A 74 13.85 -5.25 -5.46
CA LYS A 74 14.25 -4.33 -4.38
C LYS A 74 13.82 -2.91 -4.62
N THR A 75 13.22 -2.63 -5.77
CA THR A 75 12.93 -1.28 -6.24
C THR A 75 11.45 -1.00 -6.20
N ASP A 76 11.10 0.20 -5.74
CA ASP A 76 9.71 0.67 -5.77
C ASP A 76 9.25 0.85 -7.22
N GLY A 77 7.94 0.77 -7.41
CA GLY A 77 7.35 1.05 -8.72
C GLY A 77 7.29 2.53 -9.02
N THR A 78 6.86 2.87 -10.22
CA THR A 78 6.84 4.25 -10.72
C THR A 78 5.45 4.78 -11.04
N LEU A 79 4.43 3.92 -11.00
CA LEU A 79 3.06 4.31 -11.36
C LEU A 79 2.25 4.73 -10.14
N SER A 80 1.49 5.82 -10.26
CA SER A 80 0.48 6.16 -9.27
C SER A 80 -0.65 5.14 -9.29
N LEU A 81 -1.52 5.16 -8.29
CA LEU A 81 -2.65 4.24 -8.24
C LEU A 81 -3.55 4.36 -9.47
N GLY A 82 -3.86 5.59 -9.89
CA GLY A 82 -4.69 5.82 -11.07
C GLY A 82 -4.04 5.31 -12.34
N GLU A 83 -2.74 5.58 -12.52
CA GLU A 83 -1.98 5.11 -13.67
C GLU A 83 -1.89 3.58 -13.69
N ALA A 84 -1.68 2.97 -12.52
CA ALA A 84 -1.59 1.53 -12.39
C ALA A 84 -2.91 0.85 -12.75
N LEU A 85 -4.03 1.42 -12.31
CA LEU A 85 -5.35 0.91 -12.67
C LEU A 85 -5.61 1.02 -14.16
N ARG A 86 -5.25 2.15 -14.75
CA ARG A 86 -5.40 2.34 -16.19
C ARG A 86 -4.62 1.29 -16.98
N GLU A 87 -3.37 1.07 -16.61
CA GLU A 87 -2.51 0.11 -17.28
C GLU A 87 -3.00 -1.32 -17.05
N CYS A 88 -3.47 -1.62 -15.84
CA CYS A 88 -4.01 -2.91 -15.47
C CYS A 88 -5.18 -3.33 -16.35
N PHE A 89 -5.99 -2.37 -16.81
CA PHE A 89 -7.16 -2.61 -17.65
C PHE A 89 -7.00 -2.16 -19.11
N ALA A 90 -5.76 -1.85 -19.53
CA ALA A 90 -5.50 -1.29 -20.86
C ALA A 90 -5.93 -2.23 -22.00
N ASN A 91 -5.82 -3.56 -21.79
CA ASN A 91 -6.15 -4.55 -22.81
C ASN A 91 -7.59 -5.06 -22.72
N ASP A 92 -8.33 -4.60 -21.71
CA ASP A 92 -9.72 -4.96 -21.55
C ASP A 92 -10.59 -3.88 -22.20
N ASN A 93 -11.69 -4.28 -22.81
CA ASN A 93 -12.69 -3.31 -23.28
C ASN A 93 -13.40 -2.64 -22.11
N GLU A 94 -12.84 -2.78 -20.93
CA GLU A 94 -13.40 -2.27 -19.68
C GLU A 94 -12.56 -1.16 -19.06
N SER A 95 -12.27 -0.11 -19.84
CA SER A 95 -11.73 1.11 -19.24
C SER A 95 -12.68 1.65 -18.17
N SER A 96 -13.95 1.28 -18.26
CA SER A 96 -14.95 1.58 -17.24
C SER A 96 -14.65 0.89 -15.91
N GLY A 97 -13.94 -0.24 -15.91
CA GLY A 97 -13.61 -0.98 -14.69
C GLY A 97 -12.69 -0.19 -13.77
N ALA A 98 -11.65 0.44 -14.32
CA ALA A 98 -10.74 1.27 -13.54
C ALA A 98 -11.47 2.48 -12.96
N SER A 99 -12.28 3.15 -13.77
CA SER A 99 -13.06 4.32 -13.34
C SER A 99 -14.07 3.96 -12.24
N SER A 100 -14.74 2.83 -12.38
CA SER A 100 -15.70 2.33 -11.39
C SER A 100 -15.03 2.08 -10.04
N ARG A 101 -13.86 1.45 -10.05
CA ARG A 101 -13.13 1.14 -8.82
C ARG A 101 -12.64 2.40 -8.13
N LEU A 102 -12.11 3.35 -8.89
CA LEU A 102 -11.68 4.63 -8.32
C LEU A 102 -12.86 5.40 -7.73
N ARG A 103 -13.99 5.42 -8.46
CA ARG A 103 -15.19 6.09 -7.98
C ARG A 103 -15.68 5.47 -6.68
N ARG A 104 -15.67 4.16 -6.59
CA ARG A 104 -16.06 3.46 -5.37
C ARG A 104 -15.16 3.82 -4.19
N LEU A 105 -13.84 3.94 -4.44
CA LEU A 105 -12.89 4.35 -3.42
C LEU A 105 -13.18 5.77 -2.93
N PHE A 106 -13.45 6.70 -3.84
CA PHE A 106 -13.72 8.09 -3.50
C PHE A 106 -15.06 8.30 -2.80
N THR A 107 -15.98 7.33 -2.89
CA THR A 107 -17.27 7.42 -2.21
C THR A 107 -17.31 6.69 -0.87
N CYS A 108 -16.16 6.14 -0.43
CA CYS A 108 -16.08 5.51 0.88
C CYS A 108 -16.28 6.51 2.00
N ASP A 109 -17.07 6.13 3.00
CA ASP A 109 -17.40 6.98 4.14
C ASP A 109 -16.44 6.83 5.31
N SER A 110 -15.55 5.84 5.27
CA SER A 110 -14.62 5.58 6.35
C SER A 110 -13.34 4.93 5.83
N VAL A 111 -12.28 5.01 6.65
CA VAL A 111 -11.02 4.34 6.35
C VAL A 111 -11.20 2.82 6.30
N GLN A 112 -12.06 2.27 7.17
CA GLN A 112 -12.33 0.84 7.18
C GLN A 112 -12.98 0.37 5.89
N GLU A 113 -13.91 1.16 5.37
CA GLU A 113 -14.55 0.89 4.10
C GLU A 113 -13.53 0.99 2.95
N ALA A 114 -12.69 2.01 2.97
CA ALA A 114 -11.64 2.19 1.97
C ALA A 114 -10.69 0.99 1.93
N LYS A 115 -10.33 0.43 3.08
CA LYS A 115 -9.49 -0.77 3.15
C LYS A 115 -10.12 -1.96 2.43
N LEU A 116 -11.43 -2.13 2.59
CA LEU A 116 -12.16 -3.23 1.94
C LEU A 116 -12.14 -3.11 0.42
N VAL A 117 -12.14 -1.87 -0.09
CA VAL A 117 -12.06 -1.62 -1.53
C VAL A 117 -10.62 -1.77 -2.03
N LEU A 118 -9.66 -1.23 -1.27
CA LEU A 118 -8.26 -1.20 -1.69
C LEU A 118 -7.59 -2.58 -1.73
N ARG A 119 -7.85 -3.44 -0.75
CA ARG A 119 -7.16 -4.73 -0.68
C ARG A 119 -7.30 -5.56 -1.97
N PRO A 120 -8.51 -5.82 -2.48
CA PRO A 120 -8.62 -6.57 -3.73
C PRO A 120 -8.09 -5.80 -4.93
N MET A 121 -8.21 -4.48 -4.93
CA MET A 121 -7.70 -3.63 -6.01
C MET A 121 -6.18 -3.72 -6.11
N LEU A 122 -5.49 -3.59 -4.98
CA LEU A 122 -4.03 -3.66 -4.93
C LEU A 122 -3.53 -5.06 -5.30
N SER A 123 -4.24 -6.08 -4.86
CA SER A 123 -3.92 -7.46 -5.20
C SER A 123 -4.01 -7.69 -6.71
N LEU A 124 -5.06 -7.16 -7.34
CA LEU A 124 -5.25 -7.27 -8.78
C LEU A 124 -4.14 -6.57 -9.55
N ILE A 125 -3.78 -5.37 -9.13
CA ILE A 125 -2.69 -4.60 -9.76
C ILE A 125 -1.39 -5.40 -9.72
N GLN A 126 -1.01 -5.91 -8.55
CA GLN A 126 0.23 -6.66 -8.41
C GLN A 126 0.20 -7.94 -9.24
N SER A 127 -0.96 -8.56 -9.37
CA SER A 127 -1.11 -9.77 -10.17
C SER A 127 -0.95 -9.51 -11.67
N ARG A 128 -1.49 -8.40 -12.17
CA ARG A 128 -1.47 -8.08 -13.61
C ARG A 128 -0.22 -7.34 -14.07
N ILE A 129 0.28 -6.42 -13.23
CA ILE A 129 1.45 -5.60 -13.56
C ILE A 129 2.41 -5.58 -12.36
N PRO A 130 3.12 -6.70 -12.12
CA PRO A 130 3.96 -6.85 -10.92
C PRO A 130 4.98 -5.73 -10.76
N ASP A 131 5.13 -5.25 -9.52
CA ASP A 131 6.14 -4.29 -9.10
C ASP A 131 6.06 -2.91 -9.77
N ARG A 132 4.94 -2.58 -10.42
CA ARG A 132 4.80 -1.32 -11.14
C ARG A 132 4.23 -0.19 -10.29
N LEU A 133 3.42 -0.50 -9.28
CA LEU A 133 2.80 0.51 -8.43
C LEU A 133 3.84 1.13 -7.49
N CYS A 134 3.86 2.47 -7.42
CA CYS A 134 4.74 3.21 -6.52
C CYS A 134 4.20 3.14 -5.09
N LEU A 135 4.83 2.33 -4.26
CA LEU A 135 4.38 2.10 -2.88
C LEU A 135 4.57 3.32 -2.00
N SER A 136 5.63 4.09 -2.21
CA SER A 136 5.87 5.31 -1.43
C SER A 136 4.80 6.36 -1.68
N GLU A 137 4.39 6.54 -2.92
CA GLU A 137 3.31 7.46 -3.28
C GLU A 137 1.98 6.99 -2.72
N LEU A 138 1.71 5.69 -2.82
CA LEU A 138 0.50 5.09 -2.24
C LEU A 138 0.45 5.33 -0.73
N LEU A 139 1.56 5.11 -0.04
CA LEU A 139 1.63 5.33 1.41
C LEU A 139 1.33 6.78 1.77
N GLU A 140 1.92 7.73 1.06
CA GLU A 140 1.65 9.15 1.28
C GLU A 140 0.18 9.50 1.08
N ASP A 141 -0.40 8.99 0.01
CA ASP A 141 -1.80 9.26 -0.30
C ASP A 141 -2.73 8.68 0.78
N LEU A 142 -2.44 7.49 1.26
CA LEU A 142 -3.22 6.87 2.34
C LEU A 142 -3.09 7.63 3.65
N ILE A 143 -1.91 8.13 3.97
CA ILE A 143 -1.70 8.94 5.18
C ILE A 143 -2.50 10.24 5.10
N LYS A 144 -2.47 10.91 3.96
CA LYS A 144 -3.24 12.14 3.75
C LYS A 144 -4.73 11.87 3.85
N PHE A 145 -5.20 10.77 3.27
CA PHE A 145 -6.60 10.36 3.33
C PHE A 145 -7.04 10.15 4.77
N ASN A 146 -6.24 9.45 5.57
CA ASN A 146 -6.53 9.24 6.99
C ASN A 146 -6.65 10.56 7.76
N ARG A 147 -5.80 11.53 7.47
CA ARG A 147 -5.84 12.83 8.15
C ARG A 147 -7.10 13.60 7.83
N GLU A 148 -7.55 13.56 6.60
CA GLU A 148 -8.77 14.23 6.20
C GLU A 148 -10.00 13.61 6.88
N TRP A 149 -10.01 12.29 7.03
CA TRP A 149 -11.12 11.58 7.65
C TRP A 149 -11.16 11.70 9.17
N SER A 150 -10.01 11.91 9.81
CA SER A 150 -9.97 12.01 11.27
C SER A 150 -10.29 13.41 11.80
N ARG A 151 -10.60 14.33 10.92
CA ARG A 151 -11.10 15.65 11.29
C ARG A 151 -12.62 15.56 11.45
#